data_4778407dd3b66cab3acc63dc4c6b7043
#
_entry.id   4778407dd3b66cab3acc63dc4c6b7043
#
_cell.length_a   1.000
_cell.length_b   1.000
_cell.length_c   1.000
_cell.angle_alpha   90.00
_cell.angle_beta   90.00
_cell.angle_gamma   90.00
#
_symmetry.space_group_name_H-M   'P 1'
#
loop_
_entity.id
_entity.type
_entity.pdbx_description
1 polymer ?
#
loop_
_entity_poly.entity_id
_entity_poly.type
_entity_poly.pdbx_seq_one_letter_code
_entity_poly.pdbx_strand_id
1 'polypeptide(L)'
;IGNLQISPTAFCDVRHDNLESTLEEYKNRLALTEMKVGLGLGADYKINKLNLDVDMPLGYRYQQLNDQMDKTKLLYRCFNFEPSIVATYYLNASHSFAYHGSLSNELPTIENLYAQYILNNYRQLSCYASPSLYEGTWVNHKVSYHFKNIFKMFFVDVDLAWNSNKPKI
;
A
#
# COMPACT_ATOMS: atom_id res chain seq x y z
N ILE A 1 10.90 25.86 -21.69
CA ILE A 1 11.14 26.05 -20.24
C ILE A 1 10.20 25.08 -19.54
N GLY A 2 10.75 24.17 -18.72
CA GLY A 2 9.95 23.25 -17.92
C GLY A 2 9.37 23.95 -16.69
N ASN A 3 8.27 23.44 -16.17
CA ASN A 3 7.68 23.88 -14.91
C ASN A 3 7.95 22.81 -13.85
N LEU A 4 8.61 23.17 -12.77
CA LEU A 4 8.87 22.33 -11.61
C LEU A 4 8.08 22.86 -10.41
N GLN A 5 7.27 22.01 -9.82
CA GLN A 5 6.56 22.29 -8.57
C GLN A 5 7.04 21.29 -7.52
N ILE A 6 7.38 21.78 -6.32
CA ILE A 6 7.78 20.94 -5.19
C ILE A 6 6.75 21.13 -4.08
N SER A 7 6.25 20.03 -3.54
CA SER A 7 5.19 19.99 -2.55
C SER A 7 5.62 19.18 -1.33
N PRO A 8 6.08 19.83 -0.24
CA PRO A 8 6.31 19.14 1.01
C PRO A 8 4.98 18.79 1.68
N THR A 9 4.91 17.60 2.26
CA THR A 9 3.74 17.10 2.99
C THR A 9 4.16 16.57 4.35
N ALA A 10 3.27 16.64 5.33
CA ALA A 10 3.41 15.95 6.60
C ALA A 10 2.16 15.12 6.83
N PHE A 11 2.33 13.92 7.35
CA PHE A 11 1.21 13.02 7.61
C PHE A 11 1.30 12.39 8.99
N CYS A 12 0.14 12.17 9.59
CA CYS A 12 -0.02 11.39 10.82
C CYS A 12 -1.28 10.58 10.67
N ASP A 13 -1.15 9.26 10.71
CA ASP A 13 -2.25 8.32 10.65
C ASP A 13 -2.23 7.45 11.89
N VAL A 14 -3.40 7.27 12.51
CA VAL A 14 -3.58 6.43 13.68
C VAL A 14 -4.78 5.53 13.44
N ARG A 15 -4.55 4.24 13.50
CA ARG A 15 -5.57 3.21 13.34
C ARG A 15 -5.64 2.34 14.58
N HIS A 16 -6.85 2.01 14.99
CA HIS A 16 -7.10 1.10 16.10
C HIS A 16 -8.17 0.10 15.70
N ASP A 17 -7.81 -1.17 15.64
CA ASP A 17 -8.69 -2.26 15.27
C ASP A 17 -8.84 -3.21 16.46
N ASN A 18 -10.07 -3.66 16.71
CA ASN A 18 -10.39 -4.68 17.71
C ASN A 18 -11.03 -5.87 17.02
N LEU A 19 -10.55 -7.06 17.34
CA LEU A 19 -11.15 -8.31 16.91
C LEU A 19 -11.52 -9.13 18.13
N GLU A 20 -12.80 -9.47 18.28
CA GLU A 20 -13.30 -10.29 19.37
C GLU A 20 -14.04 -11.50 18.79
N SER A 21 -13.69 -12.70 19.24
CA SER A 21 -14.41 -13.94 18.95
C SER A 21 -15.06 -14.45 20.23
N THR A 22 -16.37 -14.73 20.14
CA THR A 22 -17.20 -15.22 21.28
C THR A 22 -17.60 -16.67 21.14
N LEU A 23 -17.08 -17.42 20.14
CA LEU A 23 -17.31 -18.85 20.02
C LEU A 23 -16.75 -19.56 21.26
N GLU A 24 -17.57 -20.38 21.91
CA GLU A 24 -17.28 -20.94 23.26
C GLU A 24 -15.93 -21.64 23.36
N GLU A 25 -15.49 -22.36 22.33
CA GLU A 25 -14.20 -23.04 22.29
C GLU A 25 -13.05 -22.16 21.78
N TYR A 26 -13.34 -21.02 21.12
CA TYR A 26 -12.36 -20.18 20.44
C TYR A 26 -12.53 -18.71 20.83
N LYS A 27 -12.54 -18.46 22.13
CA LYS A 27 -12.58 -17.08 22.64
C LYS A 27 -11.23 -16.43 22.41
N ASN A 28 -11.23 -15.25 21.77
CA ASN A 28 -10.04 -14.43 21.66
C ASN A 28 -10.41 -12.95 21.61
N ARG A 29 -9.49 -12.11 22.06
CA ARG A 29 -9.66 -10.67 22.03
C ARG A 29 -8.35 -9.99 21.71
N LEU A 30 -8.23 -9.53 20.46
CA LEU A 30 -7.06 -8.84 19.93
C LEU A 30 -7.35 -7.34 19.80
N ALA A 31 -6.36 -6.53 20.13
CA ALA A 31 -6.36 -5.11 19.84
C ALA A 31 -5.07 -4.76 19.07
N LEU A 32 -5.22 -4.21 17.89
CA LEU A 32 -4.14 -3.73 17.04
C LEU A 32 -4.17 -2.20 17.01
N THR A 33 -3.08 -1.59 17.43
CA THR A 33 -2.89 -0.14 17.32
C THR A 33 -1.74 0.11 16.34
N GLU A 34 -2.00 0.89 15.32
CA GLU A 34 -1.01 1.33 14.35
C GLU A 34 -0.93 2.86 14.36
N MET A 35 0.29 3.38 14.36
CA MET A 35 0.57 4.80 14.20
C MET A 35 1.63 4.96 13.12
N LYS A 36 1.36 5.82 12.14
CA LYS A 36 2.28 6.18 11.06
C LYS A 36 2.45 7.69 11.05
N VAL A 37 3.67 8.16 11.18
CA VAL A 37 4.00 9.58 11.17
C VAL A 37 5.17 9.83 10.26
N GLY A 38 5.14 10.91 9.48
CA GLY A 38 6.25 11.18 8.57
C GLY A 38 6.11 12.47 7.78
N LEU A 39 7.09 12.63 6.91
CA LEU A 39 7.19 13.72 5.96
C LEU A 39 7.27 13.16 4.56
N GLY A 40 6.69 13.86 3.60
CA GLY A 40 6.76 13.53 2.19
C GLY A 40 7.30 14.69 1.39
N LEU A 41 7.92 14.37 0.27
CA LEU A 41 8.34 15.33 -0.73
C LEU A 41 7.79 14.91 -2.09
N GLY A 42 6.83 15.67 -2.60
CA GLY A 42 6.30 15.54 -3.95
C GLY A 42 7.03 16.47 -4.91
N ALA A 43 7.28 16.04 -6.14
CA ALA A 43 7.84 16.84 -7.20
C ALA A 43 7.12 16.57 -8.52
N ASP A 44 6.45 17.59 -9.05
CA ASP A 44 5.83 17.60 -10.37
C ASP A 44 6.73 18.33 -11.35
N TYR A 45 7.15 17.68 -12.42
CA TYR A 45 7.94 18.29 -13.46
C TYR A 45 7.26 18.12 -14.81
N LYS A 46 7.00 19.24 -15.47
CA LYS A 46 6.36 19.27 -16.80
C LYS A 46 7.28 19.96 -17.78
N ILE A 47 7.67 19.24 -18.83
CA ILE A 47 8.45 19.79 -19.94
C ILE A 47 7.93 19.24 -21.27
N ASN A 48 7.52 20.14 -22.15
CA ASN A 48 7.00 19.80 -23.48
C ASN A 48 5.92 18.68 -23.42
N LYS A 49 6.33 17.47 -23.80
CA LYS A 49 5.48 16.28 -23.90
C LYS A 49 5.63 15.31 -22.72
N LEU A 50 6.50 15.61 -21.76
CA LEU A 50 6.77 14.77 -20.59
C LEU A 50 6.21 15.42 -19.34
N ASN A 51 5.38 14.67 -18.62
CA ASN A 51 4.98 14.95 -17.26
C ASN A 51 5.59 13.90 -16.35
N LEU A 52 6.31 14.32 -15.34
CA LEU A 52 6.92 13.47 -14.34
C LEU A 52 6.40 13.90 -12.97
N ASP A 53 5.84 12.96 -12.25
CA ASP A 53 5.36 13.11 -10.89
C ASP A 53 6.11 12.11 -10.01
N VAL A 54 6.74 12.57 -8.96
CA VAL A 54 7.52 11.76 -8.01
C VAL A 54 7.06 12.09 -6.61
N ASP A 55 6.71 11.08 -5.84
CA ASP A 55 6.36 11.22 -4.43
C ASP A 55 7.28 10.34 -3.57
N MET A 56 7.86 10.93 -2.54
CA MET A 56 8.85 10.30 -1.66
C MET A 56 8.45 10.48 -0.19
N PRO A 57 7.45 9.73 0.30
CA PRO A 57 7.10 9.73 1.72
C PRO A 57 8.14 8.96 2.52
N LEU A 58 8.63 9.57 3.59
CA LEU A 58 9.47 8.94 4.60
C LEU A 58 8.76 9.05 5.95
N GLY A 59 8.52 7.94 6.60
CA GLY A 59 7.81 7.91 7.86
C GLY A 59 8.39 6.92 8.85
N TYR A 60 7.86 7.01 10.04
CA TYR A 60 8.07 6.05 11.10
C TYR A 60 6.74 5.38 11.41
N ARG A 61 6.75 4.06 11.41
CA ARG A 61 5.59 3.22 11.72
C ARG A 61 5.80 2.51 13.04
N TYR A 62 4.78 2.62 13.89
CA TYR A 62 4.66 1.92 15.15
C TYR A 62 3.42 1.06 15.10
N GLN A 63 3.55 -0.22 15.41
CA GLN A 63 2.43 -1.15 15.47
C GLN A 63 2.51 -1.96 16.76
N GLN A 64 1.40 -2.06 17.47
CA GLN A 64 1.29 -2.80 18.71
C GLN A 64 0.08 -3.73 18.65
N LEU A 65 0.34 -5.01 18.74
CA LEU A 65 -0.69 -6.04 18.92
C LEU A 65 -0.76 -6.43 20.40
N ASN A 66 -1.95 -6.35 20.98
CA ASN A 66 -2.23 -6.83 22.32
C ASN A 66 -3.20 -8.01 22.22
N ASP A 67 -2.77 -9.17 22.66
CA ASP A 67 -3.65 -10.31 22.91
C ASP A 67 -4.06 -10.31 24.38
N GLN A 68 -5.35 -10.13 24.63
CA GLN A 68 -5.87 -10.01 25.99
C GLN A 68 -6.08 -11.37 26.67
N MET A 69 -6.17 -12.44 25.88
CA MET A 69 -6.34 -13.80 26.42
C MET A 69 -4.98 -14.38 26.86
N ASP A 70 -3.99 -14.35 25.96
CA ASP A 70 -2.66 -14.87 26.24
C ASP A 70 -1.77 -13.85 26.95
N LYS A 71 -2.26 -12.63 27.16
CA LYS A 71 -1.52 -11.49 27.76
C LYS A 71 -0.21 -11.20 27.04
N THR A 72 -0.15 -11.54 25.76
CA THR A 72 1.02 -11.28 24.93
C THR A 72 0.94 -9.90 24.28
N LYS A 73 2.10 -9.28 24.14
CA LYS A 73 2.28 -7.97 23.54
C LYS A 73 3.35 -8.06 22.47
N LEU A 74 2.97 -7.87 21.22
CA LEU A 74 3.92 -7.77 20.13
C LEU A 74 4.07 -6.30 19.72
N LEU A 75 5.30 -5.87 19.55
CA LEU A 75 5.63 -4.51 19.20
C LEU A 75 6.50 -4.52 17.95
N TYR A 76 6.08 -3.79 16.94
CA TYR A 76 6.83 -3.59 15.71
C TYR A 76 7.09 -2.11 15.47
N ARG A 77 8.31 -1.80 15.07
CA ARG A 77 8.74 -0.44 14.76
C ARG A 77 9.63 -0.46 13.54
N CYS A 78 9.35 0.36 12.56
CA CYS A 78 10.19 0.46 11.38
C CYS A 78 10.15 1.86 10.76
N PHE A 79 11.21 2.17 10.03
CA PHE A 79 11.15 3.25 9.05
C PHE A 79 10.41 2.78 7.82
N ASN A 80 9.51 3.61 7.35
CA ASN A 80 8.67 3.35 6.20
C ASN A 80 9.03 4.32 5.07
N PHE A 81 9.42 3.78 3.92
CA PHE A 81 9.69 4.53 2.72
C PHE A 81 8.94 3.90 1.56
N GLU A 82 7.97 4.63 1.02
CA GLU A 82 7.03 4.13 -0.01
C GLU A 82 7.02 5.07 -1.23
N PRO A 83 8.14 5.20 -1.95
CA PRO A 83 8.22 6.11 -3.08
C PRO A 83 7.33 5.65 -4.23
N SER A 84 6.82 6.65 -4.98
CA SER A 84 6.13 6.42 -6.23
C SER A 84 6.62 7.38 -7.32
N ILE A 85 6.58 6.91 -8.55
CA ILE A 85 6.91 7.69 -9.73
C ILE A 85 5.88 7.44 -10.81
N VAL A 86 5.35 8.51 -11.39
CA VAL A 86 4.49 8.47 -12.55
C VAL A 86 5.12 9.32 -13.65
N ALA A 87 5.40 8.71 -14.79
CA ALA A 87 5.94 9.40 -15.97
C ALA A 87 4.95 9.24 -17.12
N THR A 88 4.47 10.35 -17.68
CA THR A 88 3.56 10.34 -18.83
C THR A 88 4.20 11.07 -19.98
N TYR A 89 4.33 10.40 -21.12
CA TYR A 89 4.87 10.95 -22.34
C TYR A 89 3.81 11.01 -23.44
N TYR A 90 3.54 12.22 -23.93
CA TYR A 90 2.59 12.47 -25.01
C TYR A 90 3.32 12.49 -26.34
N LEU A 91 3.24 11.41 -27.13
CA LEU A 91 3.82 11.36 -28.45
C LEU A 91 3.16 12.41 -29.36
N ASN A 92 1.82 12.44 -29.35
CA ASN A 92 0.97 13.43 -30.02
C ASN A 92 -0.39 13.52 -29.32
N ALA A 93 -1.36 14.24 -29.91
CA ALA A 93 -2.70 14.41 -29.36
C ALA A 93 -3.50 13.10 -29.20
N SER A 94 -3.11 12.05 -29.94
CA SER A 94 -3.82 10.77 -29.97
C SER A 94 -3.09 9.64 -29.23
N HIS A 95 -1.79 9.75 -28.98
CA HIS A 95 -0.97 8.67 -28.44
C HIS A 95 -0.21 9.14 -27.21
N SER A 96 -0.33 8.39 -26.11
CA SER A 96 0.47 8.61 -24.90
C SER A 96 0.93 7.30 -24.28
N PHE A 97 2.07 7.37 -23.63
CA PHE A 97 2.63 6.30 -22.81
C PHE A 97 2.69 6.78 -21.37
N ALA A 98 2.34 5.91 -20.43
CA ALA A 98 2.50 6.18 -19.03
C ALA A 98 3.27 5.04 -18.37
N TYR A 99 4.15 5.38 -17.45
CA TYR A 99 4.83 4.46 -16.55
C TYR A 99 4.47 4.81 -15.13
N HIS A 100 4.10 3.81 -14.36
CA HIS A 100 3.90 3.93 -12.92
C HIS A 100 4.78 2.92 -12.20
N GLY A 101 5.64 3.40 -11.33
CA GLY A 101 6.47 2.59 -10.44
C GLY A 101 6.17 2.95 -8.99
N SER A 102 6.02 1.97 -8.11
CA SER A 102 5.84 2.22 -6.69
C SER A 102 6.43 1.11 -5.83
N LEU A 103 6.88 1.52 -4.65
CA LEU A 103 7.27 0.62 -3.57
C LEU A 103 6.30 0.83 -2.42
N SER A 104 5.74 -0.24 -1.89
CA SER A 104 4.85 -0.20 -0.74
C SER A 104 5.24 -1.27 0.28
N ASN A 105 5.09 -0.93 1.56
CA ASN A 105 5.32 -1.85 2.65
C ASN A 105 3.97 -2.23 3.25
N GLU A 106 3.66 -3.51 3.19
CA GLU A 106 2.42 -4.05 3.70
C GLU A 106 2.68 -4.80 5.01
N LEU A 107 1.92 -4.46 6.02
CA LEU A 107 1.87 -5.18 7.28
C LEU A 107 0.63 -6.08 7.31
N PRO A 108 0.69 -7.19 8.05
CA PRO A 108 -0.46 -8.07 8.19
C PRO A 108 -1.63 -7.34 8.84
N THR A 109 -2.83 -7.63 8.38
CA THR A 109 -4.07 -7.16 9.00
C THR A 109 -4.33 -7.91 10.31
N ILE A 110 -5.25 -7.39 11.13
CA ILE A 110 -5.57 -8.02 12.43
C ILE A 110 -6.09 -9.46 12.26
N GLU A 111 -6.79 -9.74 11.16
CA GLU A 111 -7.29 -11.08 10.83
C GLU A 111 -6.14 -12.06 10.58
N ASN A 112 -5.08 -11.61 9.91
CA ASN A 112 -3.89 -12.41 9.63
C ASN A 112 -3.04 -12.68 10.89
N LEU A 113 -3.21 -11.86 11.91
CA LEU A 113 -2.52 -11.98 13.20
C LEU A 113 -3.29 -12.85 14.21
N TYR A 114 -4.47 -13.28 13.84
CA TYR A 114 -5.33 -14.07 14.71
C TYR A 114 -4.92 -15.56 14.65
N ALA A 115 -4.39 -16.07 15.75
CA ALA A 115 -3.85 -17.44 15.84
C ALA A 115 -4.92 -18.53 15.96
N GLN A 116 -6.18 -18.17 16.16
CA GLN A 116 -7.31 -19.09 16.31
C GLN A 116 -8.18 -19.11 15.04
N TYR A 117 -9.24 -19.90 15.08
CA TYR A 117 -10.18 -19.99 13.97
C TYR A 117 -11.09 -18.76 13.88
N ILE A 118 -11.17 -18.15 12.70
CA ILE A 118 -12.15 -17.11 12.39
C ILE A 118 -13.25 -17.72 11.53
N LEU A 119 -14.49 -17.59 11.95
CA LEU A 119 -15.65 -17.97 11.15
C LEU A 119 -15.98 -16.84 10.17
N ASN A 120 -15.50 -16.95 8.94
CA ASN A 120 -15.78 -15.95 7.91
C ASN A 120 -17.23 -16.01 7.42
N ASN A 121 -17.78 -17.23 7.36
CA ASN A 121 -19.19 -17.49 7.11
C ASN A 121 -19.54 -18.90 7.64
N TYR A 122 -20.82 -19.30 7.58
CA TYR A 122 -21.30 -20.56 8.12
C TYR A 122 -20.65 -21.84 7.52
N ARG A 123 -19.80 -21.71 6.50
CA ARG A 123 -19.10 -22.82 5.83
C ARG A 123 -17.59 -22.68 5.80
N GLN A 124 -17.04 -21.55 6.23
CA GLN A 124 -15.61 -21.27 6.08
C GLN A 124 -15.00 -20.81 7.38
N LEU A 125 -14.09 -21.62 7.89
CA LEU A 125 -13.19 -21.32 8.99
C LEU A 125 -11.81 -21.00 8.41
N SER A 126 -11.21 -19.90 8.83
CA SER A 126 -9.83 -19.54 8.53
C SER A 126 -8.99 -19.60 9.80
N CYS A 127 -7.79 -20.14 9.71
CA CYS A 127 -6.82 -20.14 10.80
C CYS A 127 -5.46 -19.71 10.25
N TYR A 128 -4.83 -18.75 10.90
CA TYR A 128 -3.48 -18.29 10.58
C TYR A 128 -2.53 -18.81 11.65
N ALA A 129 -1.67 -19.75 11.29
CA ALA A 129 -0.91 -20.57 12.23
C ALA A 129 0.19 -19.84 13.04
N SER A 130 0.51 -18.58 12.74
CA SER A 130 1.57 -17.86 13.46
C SER A 130 1.34 -16.35 13.40
N PRO A 131 0.97 -15.72 14.52
CA PRO A 131 0.87 -14.27 14.60
C PRO A 131 2.28 -13.67 14.61
N SER A 132 2.77 -13.27 13.45
CA SER A 132 4.03 -12.54 13.34
C SER A 132 3.80 -11.21 12.63
N LEU A 133 4.25 -10.13 13.27
CA LEU A 133 4.29 -8.82 12.66
C LEU A 133 5.49 -8.79 11.69
N TYR A 134 5.30 -9.25 10.47
CA TYR A 134 6.32 -9.17 9.42
C TYR A 134 5.90 -8.18 8.35
N GLU A 135 6.88 -7.55 7.76
CA GLU A 135 6.69 -6.60 6.67
C GLU A 135 6.91 -7.28 5.33
N GLY A 136 5.95 -7.17 4.43
CA GLY A 136 6.11 -7.50 3.02
C GLY A 136 6.45 -6.24 2.23
N THR A 137 7.47 -6.29 1.39
CA THR A 137 7.77 -5.20 0.47
C THR A 137 7.28 -5.54 -0.93
N TRP A 138 6.37 -4.74 -1.45
CA TRP A 138 5.85 -4.84 -2.80
C TRP A 138 6.52 -3.82 -3.70
N VAL A 139 7.00 -4.28 -4.83
CA VAL A 139 7.48 -3.42 -5.91
C VAL A 139 6.54 -3.59 -7.08
N ASN A 140 5.88 -2.52 -7.47
CA ASN A 140 4.88 -2.52 -8.53
C ASN A 140 5.38 -1.69 -9.71
N HIS A 141 5.22 -2.23 -10.91
CA HIS A 141 5.51 -1.56 -12.16
C HIS A 141 4.32 -1.72 -13.09
N LYS A 142 3.93 -0.62 -13.71
CA LYS A 142 2.88 -0.61 -14.72
C LYS A 142 3.30 0.27 -15.88
N VAL A 143 3.19 -0.24 -17.10
CA VAL A 143 3.35 0.49 -18.33
C VAL A 143 2.02 0.50 -19.05
N SER A 144 1.56 1.69 -19.43
CA SER A 144 0.29 1.89 -20.12
C SER A 144 0.53 2.58 -21.45
N TYR A 145 -0.18 2.12 -22.46
CA TYR A 145 -0.28 2.81 -23.74
C TYR A 145 -1.72 3.21 -23.98
N HIS A 146 -1.97 4.48 -24.29
CA HIS A 146 -3.30 5.01 -24.55
C HIS A 146 -3.35 5.58 -25.97
N PHE A 147 -4.32 5.10 -26.73
CA PHE A 147 -4.67 5.65 -28.03
C PHE A 147 -6.09 6.20 -28.00
N LYS A 148 -6.27 7.43 -28.50
CA LYS A 148 -7.58 8.06 -28.66
C LYS A 148 -7.76 8.66 -30.04
N ASN A 149 -8.83 8.29 -30.71
CA ASN A 149 -9.29 8.95 -31.93
C ASN A 149 -10.67 9.54 -31.68
N ILE A 150 -10.70 10.84 -31.40
CA ILE A 150 -11.94 11.55 -31.01
C ILE A 150 -12.92 11.60 -32.20
N PHE A 151 -12.44 11.73 -33.42
CA PHE A 151 -13.31 11.83 -34.61
C PHE A 151 -14.05 10.52 -34.91
N LYS A 152 -13.40 9.37 -34.62
CA LYS A 152 -14.00 8.04 -34.83
C LYS A 152 -14.55 7.45 -33.53
N MET A 153 -14.50 8.19 -32.41
CA MET A 153 -14.88 7.71 -31.07
C MET A 153 -14.25 6.35 -30.72
N PHE A 154 -13.00 6.15 -31.13
CA PHE A 154 -12.27 4.90 -30.93
C PHE A 154 -11.14 5.12 -29.93
N PHE A 155 -11.11 4.28 -28.88
CA PHE A 155 -10.14 4.34 -27.79
C PHE A 155 -9.54 2.95 -27.58
N VAL A 156 -8.23 2.89 -27.34
CA VAL A 156 -7.50 1.66 -27.02
C VAL A 156 -6.59 1.94 -25.85
N ASP A 157 -6.72 1.13 -24.82
CA ASP A 157 -5.85 1.15 -23.64
C ASP A 157 -5.19 -0.22 -23.49
N VAL A 158 -3.88 -0.23 -23.37
CA VAL A 158 -3.09 -1.45 -23.16
C VAL A 158 -2.22 -1.24 -21.94
N ASP A 159 -2.40 -2.11 -20.96
CA ASP A 159 -1.68 -2.09 -19.69
C ASP A 159 -0.84 -3.36 -19.53
N LEU A 160 0.42 -3.18 -19.17
CA LEU A 160 1.33 -4.23 -18.72
C LEU A 160 1.73 -3.94 -17.29
N ALA A 161 1.38 -4.84 -16.38
CA ALA A 161 1.73 -4.71 -14.97
C ALA A 161 2.61 -5.88 -14.51
N TRP A 162 3.61 -5.54 -13.70
CA TRP A 162 4.46 -6.51 -13.04
C TRP A 162 4.64 -6.15 -11.58
N ASN A 163 4.35 -7.11 -10.70
CA ASN A 163 4.43 -6.95 -9.27
C ASN A 163 5.38 -8.00 -8.69
N SER A 164 6.23 -7.58 -7.77
CA SER A 164 7.13 -8.45 -7.04
C SER A 164 6.97 -8.24 -5.54
N ASN A 165 6.79 -9.33 -4.81
CA ASN A 165 6.73 -9.31 -3.35
C ASN A 165 8.03 -9.92 -2.79
N LYS A 166 8.66 -9.20 -1.87
CA LYS A 166 9.80 -9.70 -1.09
C LYS A 166 9.39 -9.71 0.38
N PRO A 167 9.04 -10.89 0.93
CA PRO A 167 8.83 -10.99 2.37
C PRO A 167 10.14 -10.68 3.10
N LYS A 168 10.10 -9.81 4.08
CA LYS A 168 11.20 -9.69 5.06
C LYS A 168 11.02 -10.81 6.07
N ILE A 169 11.97 -11.74 6.08
CA ILE A 169 12.09 -12.82 7.06
C ILE A 169 12.74 -12.25 8.32
#